data_6ad3f38ae7d20f1cf8a807224b8e1395
#
_entry.id   6ad3f38ae7d20f1cf8a807224b8e1395
#
_cell.length_a   1.000
_cell.length_b   1.000
_cell.length_c   1.000
_cell.angle_alpha   90.00
_cell.angle_beta   90.00
_cell.angle_gamma   90.00
#
_symmetry.space_group_name_H-M   'P 1'
#
loop_
_entity.id
_entity.type
_entity.pdbx_description
1 polymer ?
#
loop_
_entity_poly.entity_id
_entity_poly.type
_entity_poly.pdbx_seq_one_letter_code
_entity_poly.pdbx_strand_id
1 'polypeptide(L)'
;MLLVVVDAFSKWIDVFPVKFASSSATIEKLRTLFANHGIPESIVSDNGSPFTSTEMKEFLTANGVKQITSSPYHPSSNGLAERAVQTCKSALKKMDGNSLHIKLQRFLLNYRTTPQGTTGVPPSQLLMGRQLRTRLDLVTPDLTKHVQDAQSNQKNFHDQHARCRNFVAGDKGTFTDC
;
A
#
# COMPACT_ATOMS: atom_id res chain seq x y z
N MET A 1 -14.30 10.68 -15.79
CA MET A 1 -13.65 11.55 -14.81
C MET A 1 -12.96 10.70 -13.75
N LEU A 2 -12.00 11.23 -13.01
CA LEU A 2 -11.31 10.48 -11.94
C LEU A 2 -11.51 11.20 -10.61
N LEU A 3 -11.97 10.48 -9.60
CA LEU A 3 -11.90 10.88 -8.21
C LEU A 3 -10.57 10.37 -7.65
N VAL A 4 -9.75 11.27 -7.14
CA VAL A 4 -8.45 10.94 -6.54
C VAL A 4 -8.50 11.30 -5.06
N VAL A 5 -8.15 10.35 -4.21
CA VAL A 5 -8.08 10.54 -2.77
C VAL A 5 -6.67 10.19 -2.32
N VAL A 6 -6.10 11.01 -1.45
CA VAL A 6 -4.72 10.85 -0.98
C VAL A 6 -4.71 10.88 0.54
N ASP A 7 -4.09 9.90 1.14
CA ASP A 7 -3.79 9.97 2.57
C ASP A 7 -2.65 10.97 2.83
N ALA A 8 -2.90 11.91 3.71
CA ALA A 8 -1.97 13.02 3.95
C ALA A 8 -0.65 12.57 4.60
N PHE A 9 -0.67 11.52 5.40
CA PHE A 9 0.51 10.99 6.07
C PHE A 9 1.33 10.09 5.15
N SER A 10 0.75 8.97 4.73
CA SER A 10 1.45 7.94 3.95
C SER A 10 1.68 8.30 2.49
N LYS A 11 0.98 9.30 1.97
CA LYS A 11 0.92 9.63 0.52
C LYS A 11 0.28 8.52 -0.32
N TRP A 12 -0.43 7.60 0.31
CA TRP A 12 -1.18 6.59 -0.40
C TRP A 12 -2.27 7.22 -1.26
N ILE A 13 -2.42 6.72 -2.49
CA ILE A 13 -3.41 7.23 -3.45
C ILE A 13 -4.41 6.13 -3.78
N ASP A 14 -5.70 6.50 -3.74
CA ASP A 14 -6.79 5.77 -4.35
C ASP A 14 -7.39 6.57 -5.50
N VAL A 15 -7.67 5.90 -6.62
CA VAL A 15 -8.20 6.53 -7.83
C VAL A 15 -9.41 5.74 -8.33
N PHE A 16 -10.54 6.41 -8.42
CA PHE A 16 -11.79 5.83 -8.87
C PHE A 16 -12.25 6.48 -10.17
N PRO A 17 -12.46 5.70 -11.24
CA PRO A 17 -13.19 6.18 -12.41
C PRO A 17 -14.64 6.46 -12.02
N VAL A 18 -15.11 7.68 -12.26
CA VAL A 18 -16.50 8.09 -12.05
C VAL A 18 -17.06 8.62 -13.36
N LYS A 19 -18.31 8.30 -13.68
CA LYS A 19 -18.96 8.79 -14.90
C LYS A 19 -19.24 10.29 -14.81
N PHE A 20 -19.80 10.70 -13.68
CA PHE A 20 -20.16 12.09 -13.38
C PHE A 20 -19.66 12.49 -12.00
N ALA A 21 -19.35 13.78 -11.83
CA ALA A 21 -19.05 14.35 -10.52
C ALA A 21 -20.34 14.64 -9.77
N SER A 22 -20.93 13.63 -9.14
CA SER A 22 -22.09 13.80 -8.26
C SER A 22 -21.72 13.50 -6.82
N SER A 23 -22.44 14.09 -5.88
CA SER A 23 -22.27 13.84 -4.44
C SER A 23 -22.50 12.37 -4.12
N SER A 24 -23.57 11.79 -4.64
CA SER A 24 -23.91 10.37 -4.45
C SER A 24 -22.80 9.43 -4.91
N ALA A 25 -22.25 9.63 -6.13
CA ALA A 25 -21.14 8.82 -6.64
C ALA A 25 -19.87 8.99 -5.78
N THR A 26 -19.59 10.20 -5.30
CA THR A 26 -18.44 10.48 -4.43
C THR A 26 -18.61 9.81 -3.06
N ILE A 27 -19.78 9.90 -2.47
CA ILE A 27 -20.12 9.25 -1.17
C ILE A 27 -19.97 7.72 -1.29
N GLU A 28 -20.43 7.11 -2.40
CA GLU A 28 -20.25 5.67 -2.62
C GLU A 28 -18.77 5.26 -2.58
N LYS A 29 -17.90 6.05 -3.20
CA LYS A 29 -16.44 5.76 -3.18
C LYS A 29 -15.82 6.05 -1.82
N LEU A 30 -16.26 7.07 -1.10
CA LEU A 30 -15.83 7.32 0.28
C LEU A 30 -16.25 6.18 1.21
N ARG A 31 -17.45 5.62 1.07
CA ARG A 31 -17.87 4.41 1.82
C ARG A 31 -16.93 3.24 1.60
N THR A 32 -16.52 3.03 0.35
CA THR A 32 -15.54 1.98 0.01
C THR A 32 -14.19 2.23 0.68
N LEU A 33 -13.72 3.49 0.69
CA LEU A 33 -12.48 3.87 1.36
C LEU A 33 -12.58 3.69 2.88
N PHE A 34 -13.69 4.10 3.49
CA PHE A 34 -13.90 3.93 4.93
C PHE A 34 -13.93 2.45 5.34
N ALA A 35 -14.51 1.59 4.50
CA ALA A 35 -14.49 0.15 4.73
C ALA A 35 -13.08 -0.45 4.62
N ASN A 36 -12.23 0.07 3.73
CA ASN A 36 -10.89 -0.47 3.49
C ASN A 36 -9.84 0.07 4.47
N HIS A 37 -9.94 1.34 4.86
CA HIS A 37 -8.89 2.06 5.59
C HIS A 37 -9.34 2.60 6.96
N GLY A 38 -10.63 2.47 7.28
CA GLY A 38 -11.23 3.11 8.45
C GLY A 38 -11.73 4.53 8.15
N ILE A 39 -12.46 5.09 9.11
CA ILE A 39 -13.03 6.43 9.00
C ILE A 39 -11.94 7.45 9.36
N PRO A 40 -11.66 8.45 8.50
CA PRO A 40 -10.67 9.48 8.78
C PRO A 40 -11.20 10.53 9.76
N GLU A 41 -10.31 11.20 10.49
CA GLU A 41 -10.67 12.32 11.36
C GLU A 41 -11.14 13.55 10.55
N SER A 42 -10.53 13.78 9.38
CA SER A 42 -10.86 14.91 8.53
C SER A 42 -10.67 14.61 7.06
N ILE A 43 -11.45 15.29 6.23
CA ILE A 43 -11.31 15.28 4.77
C ILE A 43 -11.14 16.72 4.28
N VAL A 44 -10.08 16.94 3.51
CA VAL A 44 -9.79 18.21 2.81
C VAL A 44 -10.24 18.06 1.36
N SER A 45 -11.04 19.01 0.86
CA SER A 45 -11.49 19.04 -0.53
C SER A 45 -11.48 20.45 -1.07
N ASP A 46 -11.58 20.58 -2.40
CA ASP A 46 -11.96 21.85 -3.04
C ASP A 46 -13.43 22.17 -2.79
N ASN A 47 -13.86 23.34 -3.29
CA ASN A 47 -15.26 23.79 -3.24
C ASN A 47 -16.10 23.25 -4.41
N GLY A 48 -15.70 22.15 -5.02
CA GLY A 48 -16.47 21.51 -6.08
C GLY A 48 -17.87 21.09 -5.62
N SER A 49 -18.85 21.15 -6.51
CA SER A 49 -20.26 20.86 -6.19
C SER A 49 -20.50 19.52 -5.51
N PRO A 50 -19.78 18.43 -5.80
CA PRO A 50 -19.95 17.17 -5.07
C PRO A 50 -19.61 17.26 -3.58
N PHE A 51 -18.66 18.12 -3.21
CA PHE A 51 -18.16 18.23 -1.84
C PHE A 51 -18.91 19.28 -1.01
N THR A 52 -19.56 20.24 -1.65
CA THR A 52 -20.29 21.32 -0.95
C THR A 52 -21.79 21.03 -0.75
N SER A 53 -22.28 19.91 -1.25
CA SER A 53 -23.68 19.50 -1.17
C SER A 53 -24.10 19.18 0.27
N THR A 54 -25.40 19.36 0.55
CA THR A 54 -26.01 18.96 1.83
C THR A 54 -25.83 17.48 2.13
N GLU A 55 -26.05 16.63 1.12
CA GLU A 55 -25.87 15.18 1.20
C GLU A 55 -24.44 14.78 1.67
N MET A 56 -23.41 15.45 1.14
CA MET A 56 -22.03 15.21 1.54
C MET A 56 -21.79 15.64 2.99
N LYS A 57 -22.29 16.80 3.39
CA LYS A 57 -22.14 17.30 4.77
C LYS A 57 -22.81 16.38 5.76
N GLU A 58 -24.03 15.94 5.49
CA GLU A 58 -24.77 14.99 6.32
C GLU A 58 -24.02 13.66 6.44
N PHE A 59 -23.52 13.13 5.33
CA PHE A 59 -22.74 11.90 5.31
C PHE A 59 -21.47 12.01 6.17
N LEU A 60 -20.69 13.07 6.02
CA LEU A 60 -19.46 13.27 6.80
C LEU A 60 -19.75 13.48 8.28
N THR A 61 -20.77 14.27 8.59
CA THR A 61 -21.20 14.52 10.00
C THR A 61 -21.67 13.24 10.67
N ALA A 62 -22.47 12.41 9.98
CA ALA A 62 -22.94 11.13 10.50
C ALA A 62 -21.80 10.13 10.79
N ASN A 63 -20.67 10.27 10.10
CA ASN A 63 -19.47 9.46 10.34
C ASN A 63 -18.45 10.15 11.27
N GLY A 64 -18.76 11.29 11.84
CA GLY A 64 -17.85 12.04 12.72
C GLY A 64 -16.64 12.65 12.01
N VAL A 65 -16.70 12.83 10.68
CA VAL A 65 -15.60 13.32 9.86
C VAL A 65 -15.66 14.83 9.73
N LYS A 66 -14.59 15.53 10.09
CA LYS A 66 -14.47 16.98 9.92
C LYS A 66 -14.20 17.31 8.44
N GLN A 67 -15.10 18.07 7.83
CA GLN A 67 -14.89 18.58 6.48
C GLN A 67 -14.11 19.89 6.52
N ILE A 68 -13.04 19.98 5.73
CA ILE A 68 -12.21 21.19 5.54
C ILE A 68 -12.23 21.51 4.04
N THR A 69 -12.82 22.63 3.67
CA THR A 69 -12.80 23.09 2.29
C THR A 69 -11.67 24.10 2.09
N SER A 70 -10.92 23.95 0.99
CA SER A 70 -9.87 24.91 0.65
C SER A 70 -10.48 26.27 0.32
N SER A 71 -9.93 27.33 0.94
CA SER A 71 -10.32 28.70 0.56
C SER A 71 -9.91 28.99 -0.90
N PRO A 72 -10.71 29.74 -1.66
CA PRO A 72 -10.36 30.15 -3.02
C PRO A 72 -9.01 30.87 -3.13
N TYR A 73 -8.54 31.48 -2.06
CA TYR A 73 -7.29 32.26 -1.98
C TYR A 73 -6.10 31.52 -1.36
N HIS A 74 -6.29 30.28 -0.89
CA HIS A 74 -5.22 29.46 -0.33
C HIS A 74 -5.21 28.05 -0.95
N PRO A 75 -4.75 27.94 -2.21
CA PRO A 75 -4.71 26.66 -2.93
C PRO A 75 -3.76 25.64 -2.30
N SER A 76 -2.84 26.07 -1.43
CA SER A 76 -1.90 25.17 -0.74
C SER A 76 -2.58 24.07 0.08
N SER A 77 -3.78 24.31 0.59
CA SER A 77 -4.56 23.33 1.37
C SER A 77 -4.94 22.09 0.57
N ASN A 78 -5.16 22.21 -0.76
CA ASN A 78 -5.49 21.11 -1.66
C ASN A 78 -4.32 20.70 -2.58
N GLY A 79 -3.17 21.31 -2.43
CA GLY A 79 -2.00 21.10 -3.32
C GLY A 79 -1.49 19.65 -3.35
N LEU A 80 -1.74 18.88 -2.29
CA LEU A 80 -1.41 17.45 -2.27
C LEU A 80 -2.27 16.66 -3.25
N ALA A 81 -3.58 16.86 -3.21
CA ALA A 81 -4.53 16.19 -4.10
C ALA A 81 -4.34 16.65 -5.56
N GLU A 82 -4.12 17.94 -5.81
CA GLU A 82 -3.84 18.47 -7.15
C GLU A 82 -2.59 17.85 -7.75
N ARG A 83 -1.51 17.75 -6.99
CA ARG A 83 -0.26 17.11 -7.42
C ARG A 83 -0.48 15.63 -7.71
N ALA A 84 -1.26 14.94 -6.89
CA ALA A 84 -1.61 13.54 -7.11
C ALA A 84 -2.41 13.34 -8.40
N VAL A 85 -3.38 14.22 -8.67
CA VAL A 85 -4.15 14.24 -9.92
C VAL A 85 -3.23 14.46 -11.13
N GLN A 86 -2.30 15.42 -11.06
CA GLN A 86 -1.36 15.69 -12.15
C GLN A 86 -0.43 14.49 -12.38
N THR A 87 0.10 13.88 -11.32
CA THR A 87 0.95 12.69 -11.39
C THR A 87 0.21 11.53 -12.04
N CYS A 88 -1.02 11.26 -11.60
CA CYS A 88 -1.87 10.23 -12.18
C CYS A 88 -2.14 10.49 -13.68
N LYS A 89 -2.60 11.67 -14.03
CA LYS A 89 -2.88 12.05 -15.43
C LYS A 89 -1.64 11.91 -16.32
N SER A 90 -0.49 12.37 -15.85
CA SER A 90 0.78 12.29 -16.59
C SER A 90 1.24 10.85 -16.81
N ALA A 91 1.10 10.00 -15.78
CA ALA A 91 1.42 8.59 -15.92
C ALA A 91 0.48 7.86 -16.89
N LEU A 92 -0.83 8.10 -16.79
CA LEU A 92 -1.81 7.48 -17.68
C LEU A 92 -1.63 7.87 -19.15
N LYS A 93 -1.20 9.11 -19.44
CA LYS A 93 -0.90 9.57 -20.81
C LYS A 93 0.30 8.85 -21.43
N LYS A 94 1.27 8.42 -20.61
CA LYS A 94 2.50 7.73 -21.06
C LYS A 94 2.30 6.24 -21.28
N MET A 95 1.16 5.68 -20.87
CA MET A 95 0.87 4.26 -21.01
C MET A 95 0.04 4.00 -22.25
N ASP A 96 0.57 3.22 -23.19
CA ASP A 96 -0.12 2.86 -24.43
C ASP A 96 -0.91 1.55 -24.34
N GLY A 97 -1.87 1.36 -25.24
CA GLY A 97 -2.43 0.07 -25.65
C GLY A 97 -3.37 -0.66 -24.70
N ASN A 98 -3.63 -0.19 -23.46
CA ASN A 98 -4.46 -0.91 -22.48
C ASN A 98 -5.73 -0.12 -22.11
N SER A 99 -6.75 -0.85 -21.58
CA SER A 99 -7.93 -0.19 -21.01
C SER A 99 -7.53 0.74 -19.84
N LEU A 100 -8.33 1.78 -19.61
CA LEU A 100 -8.11 2.72 -18.49
C LEU A 100 -7.96 1.99 -17.14
N HIS A 101 -8.74 0.93 -16.94
CA HIS A 101 -8.69 0.14 -15.71
C HIS A 101 -7.32 -0.51 -15.51
N ILE A 102 -6.76 -1.15 -16.54
CA ILE A 102 -5.43 -1.79 -16.46
C ILE A 102 -4.34 -0.73 -16.24
N LYS A 103 -4.42 0.41 -16.93
CA LYS A 103 -3.47 1.52 -16.74
C LYS A 103 -3.48 2.04 -15.31
N LEU A 104 -4.67 2.22 -14.73
CA LEU A 104 -4.83 2.65 -13.33
C LEU A 104 -4.23 1.65 -12.35
N GLN A 105 -4.51 0.35 -12.51
CA GLN A 105 -3.97 -0.68 -11.61
C GLN A 105 -2.43 -0.71 -11.65
N ARG A 106 -1.84 -0.62 -12.85
CA ARG A 106 -0.38 -0.56 -13.01
C ARG A 106 0.21 0.71 -12.39
N PHE A 107 -0.42 1.85 -12.62
CA PHE A 107 -0.01 3.11 -12.01
C PHE A 107 -0.05 3.03 -10.49
N LEU A 108 -1.16 2.57 -9.92
CA LEU A 108 -1.35 2.49 -8.47
C LEU A 108 -0.33 1.55 -7.82
N LEU A 109 -0.09 0.37 -8.40
CA LEU A 109 0.92 -0.56 -7.88
C LEU A 109 2.30 0.10 -7.87
N ASN A 110 2.72 0.69 -9.00
CA ASN A 110 4.02 1.34 -9.12
C ASN A 110 4.15 2.53 -8.16
N TYR A 111 3.14 3.41 -8.08
CA TYR A 111 3.14 4.57 -7.19
C TYR A 111 3.27 4.16 -5.71
N ARG A 112 2.52 3.14 -5.29
CA ARG A 112 2.46 2.66 -3.90
C ARG A 112 3.72 1.95 -3.45
N THR A 113 4.51 1.43 -4.39
CA THR A 113 5.78 0.72 -4.13
C THR A 113 7.02 1.58 -4.33
N THR A 114 6.87 2.79 -4.91
CA THR A 114 7.99 3.71 -5.15
C THR A 114 8.16 4.67 -3.97
N PRO A 115 9.38 4.83 -3.42
CA PRO A 115 9.65 5.83 -2.39
C PRO A 115 9.24 7.24 -2.84
N GLN A 116 8.54 7.96 -1.98
CA GLN A 116 8.10 9.33 -2.24
C GLN A 116 9.16 10.33 -1.79
N GLY A 117 9.38 11.39 -2.57
CA GLY A 117 10.40 12.40 -2.27
C GLY A 117 10.22 13.11 -0.93
N THR A 118 8.98 13.16 -0.40
CA THR A 118 8.69 13.82 0.88
C THR A 118 8.84 12.91 2.09
N THR A 119 8.68 11.60 1.92
CA THR A 119 8.71 10.63 3.02
C THR A 119 9.95 9.74 3.00
N GLY A 120 10.63 9.66 1.86
CA GLY A 120 11.79 8.77 1.65
C GLY A 120 11.44 7.29 1.56
N VAL A 121 10.18 6.92 1.83
CA VAL A 121 9.71 5.52 1.86
C VAL A 121 8.47 5.32 0.98
N PRO A 122 8.19 4.09 0.53
CA PRO A 122 7.00 3.80 -0.24
C PRO A 122 5.70 4.03 0.56
N PRO A 123 4.63 4.55 -0.07
CA PRO A 123 3.32 4.70 0.58
C PRO A 123 2.78 3.42 1.21
N SER A 124 3.03 2.26 0.62
CA SER A 124 2.61 0.96 1.17
C SER A 124 3.25 0.65 2.53
N GLN A 125 4.49 1.05 2.71
CA GLN A 125 5.19 0.82 3.98
C GLN A 125 4.61 1.67 5.11
N LEU A 126 4.24 2.93 4.80
CA LEU A 126 3.65 3.84 5.80
C LEU A 126 2.21 3.49 6.13
N LEU A 127 1.38 3.10 5.13
CA LEU A 127 -0.03 2.81 5.36
C LEU A 127 -0.25 1.39 5.90
N MET A 128 0.46 0.40 5.37
CA MET A 128 0.22 -1.03 5.66
C MET A 128 1.29 -1.65 6.59
N GLY A 129 2.34 -0.92 6.93
CA GLY A 129 3.48 -1.44 7.70
C GLY A 129 4.33 -2.47 6.95
N ARG A 130 4.10 -2.67 5.63
CA ARG A 130 4.82 -3.66 4.81
C ARG A 130 5.03 -3.17 3.39
N GLN A 131 6.06 -3.67 2.75
CA GLN A 131 6.25 -3.51 1.32
C GLN A 131 5.32 -4.44 0.53
N LEU A 132 4.78 -3.94 -0.58
CA LEU A 132 4.03 -4.77 -1.52
C LEU A 132 5.01 -5.52 -2.42
N ARG A 133 4.76 -6.80 -2.63
CA ARG A 133 5.54 -7.62 -3.55
C ARG A 133 5.33 -7.15 -4.99
N THR A 134 6.42 -7.00 -5.72
CA THR A 134 6.45 -6.59 -7.13
C THR A 134 7.05 -7.68 -8.00
N ARG A 135 7.03 -7.49 -9.32
CA ARG A 135 7.72 -8.42 -10.24
C ARG A 135 9.23 -8.41 -10.07
N LEU A 136 9.81 -7.31 -9.57
CA LEU A 136 11.24 -7.21 -9.32
C LEU A 136 11.68 -8.16 -8.20
N ASP A 137 10.81 -8.43 -7.24
CA ASP A 137 11.07 -9.37 -6.14
C ASP A 137 11.19 -10.83 -6.62
N LEU A 138 10.70 -11.13 -7.84
CA LEU A 138 10.88 -12.45 -8.46
C LEU A 138 12.31 -12.66 -9.01
N VAL A 139 13.05 -11.56 -9.21
CA VAL A 139 14.43 -11.60 -9.72
C VAL A 139 15.44 -11.66 -8.56
N THR A 140 15.03 -11.28 -7.35
CA THR A 140 15.88 -11.43 -6.17
C THR A 140 16.06 -12.92 -5.85
N PRO A 141 17.30 -13.41 -5.61
CA PRO A 141 17.54 -14.78 -5.20
C PRO A 141 16.71 -15.13 -3.97
N ASP A 142 16.09 -16.30 -3.98
CA ASP A 142 15.36 -16.79 -2.82
C ASP A 142 16.36 -17.07 -1.67
N LEU A 143 16.48 -16.10 -0.77
CA LEU A 143 17.35 -16.21 0.39
C LEU A 143 16.99 -17.42 1.27
N THR A 144 15.71 -17.81 1.29
CA THR A 144 15.25 -18.98 2.03
C THR A 144 15.86 -20.25 1.45
N LYS A 145 15.88 -20.37 0.14
CA LYS A 145 16.51 -21.51 -0.55
C LYS A 145 18.02 -21.53 -0.30
N HIS A 146 18.68 -20.39 -0.42
CA HIS A 146 20.11 -20.29 -0.17
C HIS A 146 20.48 -20.67 1.28
N VAL A 147 19.68 -20.25 2.27
CA VAL A 147 19.86 -20.61 3.66
C VAL A 147 19.60 -22.11 3.88
N GLN A 148 18.55 -22.67 3.29
CA GLN A 148 18.25 -24.11 3.36
C GLN A 148 19.37 -24.98 2.75
N ASP A 149 19.89 -24.56 1.58
CA ASP A 149 21.00 -25.25 0.92
C ASP A 149 22.27 -25.18 1.79
N ALA A 150 22.58 -24.03 2.38
CA ALA A 150 23.70 -23.85 3.29
C ALA A 150 23.55 -24.71 4.56
N GLN A 151 22.36 -24.74 5.17
CA GLN A 151 22.06 -25.58 6.32
C GLN A 151 22.14 -27.08 6.01
N SER A 152 21.64 -27.50 4.83
CA SER A 152 21.73 -28.89 4.37
C SER A 152 23.18 -29.31 4.18
N ASN A 153 24.01 -28.44 3.59
CA ASN A 153 25.43 -28.70 3.44
C ASN A 153 26.15 -28.80 4.78
N GLN A 154 25.82 -27.93 5.72
CA GLN A 154 26.36 -27.94 7.09
C GLN A 154 26.00 -29.23 7.82
N LYS A 155 24.73 -29.65 7.70
CA LYS A 155 24.24 -30.92 8.27
C LYS A 155 24.97 -32.12 7.65
N ASN A 156 25.07 -32.18 6.33
CA ASN A 156 25.76 -33.25 5.63
C ASN A 156 27.23 -33.37 6.07
N PHE A 157 27.91 -32.22 6.25
CA PHE A 157 29.29 -32.21 6.72
C PHE A 157 29.43 -32.72 8.17
N HIS A 158 28.52 -32.33 9.05
CA HIS A 158 28.45 -32.79 10.41
C HIS A 158 28.16 -34.29 10.48
N ASP A 159 27.20 -34.78 9.68
CA ASP A 159 26.76 -36.16 9.68
C ASP A 159 27.82 -37.13 9.09
N GLN A 160 28.72 -36.64 8.21
CA GLN A 160 29.87 -37.46 7.73
C GLN A 160 30.80 -37.90 8.83
N HIS A 161 30.87 -37.16 9.92
CA HIS A 161 31.72 -37.52 11.09
C HIS A 161 30.92 -38.10 12.25
N ALA A 162 29.59 -38.18 12.15
CA ALA A 162 28.72 -38.74 13.18
C ALA A 162 28.77 -40.26 13.12
N ARG A 163 29.19 -40.88 14.21
CA ARG A 163 29.10 -42.34 14.38
C ARG A 163 27.70 -42.72 14.81
N CYS A 164 27.05 -43.60 14.04
CA CYS A 164 25.76 -44.16 14.43
C CYS A 164 25.95 -44.98 15.72
N ARG A 165 25.38 -44.52 16.83
CA ARG A 165 25.37 -45.23 18.10
C ARG A 165 23.99 -45.80 18.34
N ASN A 166 23.86 -47.12 18.40
CA ASN A 166 22.64 -47.76 18.83
C ASN A 166 22.69 -47.91 20.37
N PHE A 167 21.76 -47.28 21.04
CA PHE A 167 21.61 -47.44 22.49
C PHE A 167 20.57 -48.53 22.79
N VAL A 168 20.93 -49.45 23.66
CA VAL A 168 20.02 -50.47 24.16
C VAL A 168 19.66 -50.10 25.62
N ALA A 169 18.43 -50.40 26.03
CA ALA A 169 17.98 -50.10 27.39
C ALA A 169 18.92 -50.76 28.42
N GLY A 170 19.67 -49.95 29.18
CA GLY A 170 20.68 -50.39 30.14
C GLY A 170 22.11 -49.90 29.89
N ASP A 171 22.38 -49.26 28.74
CA ASP A 171 23.69 -48.68 28.44
C ASP A 171 23.97 -47.46 29.35
N LYS A 172 25.08 -47.50 30.08
CA LYS A 172 25.57 -46.35 30.85
C LYS A 172 26.27 -45.38 29.89
N GLY A 173 25.58 -44.29 29.55
CA GLY A 173 26.19 -43.22 28.74
C GLY A 173 27.19 -42.41 29.58
N THR A 174 28.45 -42.38 29.21
CA THR A 174 29.41 -41.38 29.69
C THR A 174 29.30 -40.14 28.83
N PHE A 175 28.85 -39.03 29.41
CA PHE A 175 28.95 -37.71 28.79
C PHE A 175 30.41 -37.26 28.90
N THR A 176 31.10 -37.15 27.77
CA THR A 176 32.31 -36.36 27.65
C THR A 176 31.92 -35.05 26.99
N ASP A 177 31.95 -33.98 27.77
CA ASP A 177 31.87 -32.61 27.23
C ASP A 177 33.06 -32.41 26.30
N CYS A 178 32.74 -31.94 25.03
CA CYS A 178 33.69 -31.32 24.12
C CYS A 178 33.37 -29.84 24.00
#